data_1feb19f96ea1598d781d27662b57492f
#
_entry.id   1feb19f96ea1598d781d27662b57492f
#
_cell.length_a   1.000
_cell.length_b   1.000
_cell.length_c   1.000
_cell.angle_alpha   90.00
_cell.angle_beta   90.00
_cell.angle_gamma   90.00
#
_symmetry.space_group_name_H-M   'P 1'
#
loop_
_entity.id
_entity.type
_entity.pdbx_description
1 polymer ?
#
loop_
_entity_poly.entity_id
_entity_poly.type
_entity_poly.pdbx_seq_one_letter_code
_entity_poly.pdbx_strand_id
1 'polypeptide(L)'
;LVIIEEKRAEENETLQKSTDETSVLQKRQLTVHTELTNQTNQKNFLDERLENLTERQQRLQDQQQSHKNLLQEVTLQVSDREEQMVTMRLQKEELSGKLAELESSIEDQHLKLIEEEKKLEDLRYQQSTAESRIESLQQIQTHYEGFSDSVKIFMQLMQDNPETKKQLGVSGLLADFITVPADTLDIVSPVMAEVLDWVVIERAEKLPQIEIFCAEHELGQLGFVALDRPASVPKSAGTKGIPLPEILKFKKPLQEWGEKFFSRFALLKDEKKFWNEADKKWPDSPEEWLSSSGICLSNSSASMGKVQSGSLGFLQRQQQIIDVGTYVDDLQKKIKKFESELLTLREKHESLKEEQESREEESRKLEFALLSDNKELEHHQLEERRMEQTVSQLSQDTDSILEEMDLSRLKEKTAAETIISLEKERTELEEKTNQLQERIQ
;
A
#
# COMPACT_ATOMS: atom_id res chain seq x y z
N LEU A 1 -12.81 21.55 9.42
CA LEU A 1 -13.38 20.70 10.50
C LEU A 1 -14.12 19.51 9.92
N VAL A 2 -15.10 19.71 9.01
CA VAL A 2 -15.92 18.63 8.42
C VAL A 2 -15.07 17.53 7.74
N ILE A 3 -14.06 17.90 6.96
CA ILE A 3 -13.18 16.92 6.27
C ILE A 3 -12.30 16.11 7.26
N ILE A 4 -12.00 16.69 8.42
CA ILE A 4 -11.25 16.01 9.47
C ILE A 4 -12.17 15.07 10.26
N GLU A 5 -13.42 15.43 10.43
CA GLU A 5 -14.43 14.58 11.08
C GLU A 5 -14.84 13.40 10.17
N GLU A 6 -14.97 13.61 8.87
CA GLU A 6 -15.20 12.54 7.89
C GLU A 6 -14.02 11.55 7.83
N LYS A 7 -12.79 12.05 7.77
CA LYS A 7 -11.61 11.17 7.84
C LYS A 7 -11.51 10.38 9.15
N ARG A 8 -11.83 11.02 10.28
CA ARG A 8 -11.87 10.32 11.58
C ARG A 8 -12.99 9.28 11.64
N ALA A 9 -14.11 9.53 11.00
CA ALA A 9 -15.21 8.56 10.92
C ALA A 9 -14.83 7.36 10.05
N GLU A 10 -14.17 7.56 8.90
CA GLU A 10 -13.63 6.50 8.05
C GLU A 10 -12.53 5.70 8.75
N GLU A 11 -11.61 6.36 9.45
CA GLU A 11 -10.57 5.69 10.24
C GLU A 11 -11.17 4.88 11.40
N ASN A 12 -12.18 5.37 12.08
CA ASN A 12 -12.87 4.63 13.13
C ASN A 12 -13.67 3.44 12.59
N GLU A 13 -14.30 3.55 11.42
CA GLU A 13 -15.00 2.44 10.77
C GLU A 13 -14.02 1.34 10.33
N THR A 14 -12.86 1.72 9.79
CA THR A 14 -11.81 0.77 9.41
C THR A 14 -11.17 0.10 10.62
N LEU A 15 -10.98 0.84 11.71
CA LEU A 15 -10.50 0.31 12.97
C LEU A 15 -11.48 -0.70 13.56
N GLN A 16 -12.77 -0.39 13.53
CA GLN A 16 -13.83 -1.26 14.05
C GLN A 16 -13.93 -2.54 13.22
N LYS A 17 -13.87 -2.47 11.90
CA LYS A 17 -13.80 -3.65 11.03
C LYS A 17 -12.59 -4.53 11.33
N SER A 18 -11.42 -3.93 11.50
CA SER A 18 -10.20 -4.66 11.82
C SER A 18 -10.23 -5.31 13.22
N THR A 19 -10.86 -4.68 14.20
CA THR A 19 -11.05 -5.28 15.54
C THR A 19 -12.06 -6.42 15.51
N ASP A 20 -13.13 -6.29 14.75
CA ASP A 20 -14.12 -7.37 14.56
C ASP A 20 -13.49 -8.57 13.84
N GLU A 21 -12.73 -8.35 12.76
CA GLU A 21 -11.97 -9.39 12.07
C GLU A 21 -10.96 -10.08 13.00
N THR A 22 -10.25 -9.33 13.83
CA THR A 22 -9.32 -9.89 14.82
C THR A 22 -10.04 -10.79 15.83
N SER A 23 -11.23 -10.38 16.28
CA SER A 23 -12.02 -11.18 17.23
C SER A 23 -12.52 -12.50 16.62
N VAL A 24 -12.87 -12.49 15.33
CA VAL A 24 -13.27 -13.69 14.58
C VAL A 24 -12.09 -14.66 14.43
N LEU A 25 -10.91 -14.14 14.07
CA LEU A 25 -9.69 -14.95 13.95
C LEU A 25 -9.29 -15.57 15.27
N GLN A 26 -9.39 -14.83 16.38
CA GLN A 26 -9.11 -15.35 17.72
C GLN A 26 -10.07 -16.48 18.12
N LYS A 27 -11.36 -16.36 17.82
CA LYS A 27 -12.33 -17.46 18.05
C LYS A 27 -11.96 -18.70 17.23
N ARG A 28 -11.57 -18.53 15.98
CA ARG A 28 -11.16 -19.65 15.12
C ARG A 28 -9.87 -20.32 15.63
N GLN A 29 -8.89 -19.53 16.09
CA GLN A 29 -7.68 -20.07 16.73
C GLN A 29 -8.00 -20.97 17.93
N LEU A 30 -8.93 -20.55 18.78
CA LEU A 30 -9.35 -21.34 19.94
C LEU A 30 -9.97 -22.68 19.51
N THR A 31 -10.80 -22.67 18.47
CA THR A 31 -11.42 -23.89 17.93
C THR A 31 -10.36 -24.86 17.40
N VAL A 32 -9.42 -24.37 16.58
CA VAL A 32 -8.33 -25.18 16.01
C VAL A 32 -7.44 -25.76 17.12
N HIS A 33 -7.15 -24.98 18.16
CA HIS A 33 -6.39 -25.47 19.31
C HIS A 33 -7.11 -26.62 20.04
N THR A 34 -8.44 -26.51 20.21
CA THR A 34 -9.26 -27.55 20.86
C THR A 34 -9.28 -28.83 20.03
N GLU A 35 -9.45 -28.71 18.70
CA GLU A 35 -9.42 -29.86 17.79
C GLU A 35 -8.06 -30.54 17.74
N LEU A 36 -6.96 -29.78 17.76
CA LEU A 36 -5.60 -30.29 17.81
C LEU A 36 -5.37 -31.14 19.05
N THR A 37 -5.81 -30.67 20.22
CA THR A 37 -5.69 -31.38 21.50
C THR A 37 -6.48 -32.72 21.48
N ASN A 38 -7.68 -32.70 20.90
CA ASN A 38 -8.50 -33.91 20.78
C ASN A 38 -7.86 -34.97 19.87
N GLN A 39 -7.29 -34.56 18.73
CA GLN A 39 -6.60 -35.47 17.80
C GLN A 39 -5.32 -36.04 18.40
N THR A 40 -4.58 -35.27 19.18
CA THR A 40 -3.38 -35.73 19.89
C THR A 40 -3.75 -36.81 20.94
N ASN A 41 -4.83 -36.61 21.67
CA ASN A 41 -5.30 -37.59 22.63
C ASN A 41 -5.75 -38.89 21.94
N GLN A 42 -6.40 -38.81 20.78
CA GLN A 42 -6.81 -39.97 20.03
C GLN A 42 -5.59 -40.77 19.50
N LYS A 43 -4.51 -40.13 19.13
CA LYS A 43 -3.27 -40.78 18.73
C LYS A 43 -2.66 -41.56 19.90
N ASN A 44 -2.54 -40.97 21.04
CA ASN A 44 -1.99 -41.64 22.24
C ASN A 44 -2.78 -42.89 22.64
N PHE A 45 -4.11 -42.84 22.53
CA PHE A 45 -4.98 -43.99 22.77
C PHE A 45 -4.74 -45.14 21.76
N LEU A 46 -4.45 -44.83 20.50
CA LEU A 46 -4.14 -45.82 19.46
C LEU A 46 -2.76 -46.48 19.69
N ASP A 47 -1.81 -45.74 20.23
CA ASP A 47 -0.48 -46.28 20.60
C ASP A 47 -0.60 -47.31 21.73
N GLU A 48 -1.39 -47.05 22.80
CA GLU A 48 -1.67 -48.01 23.85
C GLU A 48 -2.39 -49.26 23.33
N ARG A 49 -3.28 -49.11 22.39
CA ARG A 49 -3.97 -50.26 21.78
C ARG A 49 -3.02 -51.16 21.00
N LEU A 50 -2.05 -50.60 20.29
CA LEU A 50 -1.00 -51.33 19.57
C LEU A 50 -0.13 -52.17 20.50
N GLU A 51 0.25 -51.64 21.64
CA GLU A 51 1.00 -52.36 22.66
C GLU A 51 0.21 -53.60 23.18
N ASN A 52 -1.07 -53.41 23.46
CA ASN A 52 -1.98 -54.49 23.87
C ASN A 52 -2.16 -55.56 22.79
N LEU A 53 -2.16 -55.20 21.52
CA LEU A 53 -2.25 -56.12 20.39
C LEU A 53 -0.96 -56.94 20.25
N THR A 54 0.19 -56.31 20.47
CA THR A 54 1.48 -57.01 20.45
C THR A 54 1.59 -58.11 21.51
N GLU A 55 1.14 -57.78 22.72
CA GLU A 55 1.08 -58.78 23.81
C GLU A 55 0.10 -59.94 23.52
N ARG A 56 -1.02 -59.62 22.86
CA ARG A 56 -1.99 -60.66 22.48
C ARG A 56 -1.45 -61.57 21.36
N GLN A 57 -0.75 -60.99 20.41
CA GLN A 57 -0.06 -61.74 19.32
C GLN A 57 0.92 -62.79 19.91
N GLN A 58 1.71 -62.33 20.88
CA GLN A 58 2.67 -63.18 21.52
C GLN A 58 2.04 -64.38 22.29
N ARG A 59 0.89 -64.13 22.95
CA ARG A 59 0.09 -65.17 23.61
C ARG A 59 -0.56 -66.17 22.65
N LEU A 60 -0.99 -65.69 21.48
CA LEU A 60 -1.58 -66.55 20.45
C LEU A 60 -0.53 -67.40 19.76
N GLN A 61 0.65 -66.90 19.55
CA GLN A 61 1.81 -67.64 19.04
C GLN A 61 2.18 -68.84 19.93
N ASP A 62 2.07 -68.71 21.21
CA ASP A 62 2.37 -69.75 22.20
C ASP A 62 1.32 -70.84 22.26
N GLN A 63 0.10 -70.62 21.75
CA GLN A 63 -1.02 -71.52 21.90
C GLN A 63 -1.29 -72.46 20.76
N GLN A 64 -0.65 -72.22 19.62
CA GLN A 64 -1.08 -72.96 18.45
C GLN A 64 -0.03 -73.82 17.78
N GLN A 65 -0.15 -74.97 18.10
CA GLN A 65 0.68 -76.07 17.66
C GLN A 65 0.08 -76.85 16.54
N SER A 66 -0.59 -76.66 15.73
CA SER A 66 -0.94 -77.57 14.71
C SER A 66 -1.90 -77.06 13.70
N HIS A 67 -1.55 -76.88 12.60
CA HIS A 67 -2.48 -77.19 11.48
C HIS A 67 -1.99 -76.67 10.12
N LYS A 68 -2.01 -77.52 9.17
CA LYS A 68 -1.70 -77.21 7.74
C LYS A 68 -2.61 -76.16 7.10
N ASN A 69 -3.77 -75.91 7.73
CA ASN A 69 -4.69 -74.84 7.19
C ASN A 69 -4.21 -73.43 7.42
N LEU A 70 -3.22 -73.25 8.21
CA LEU A 70 -2.66 -71.96 8.63
C LEU A 70 -1.60 -71.41 7.70
N LEU A 71 -0.91 -72.29 6.97
CA LEU A 71 0.04 -71.85 5.95
C LEU A 71 -0.68 -71.04 4.83
N GLN A 72 -1.89 -71.43 4.47
CA GLN A 72 -2.67 -70.73 3.47
C GLN A 72 -3.04 -69.33 3.94
N GLU A 73 -3.31 -69.15 5.22
CA GLU A 73 -3.68 -67.86 5.79
C GLU A 73 -2.50 -66.86 5.85
N VAL A 74 -1.29 -67.37 6.13
CA VAL A 74 -0.04 -66.62 6.10
C VAL A 74 0.28 -66.15 4.69
N THR A 75 0.17 -67.03 3.71
CA THR A 75 0.44 -66.70 2.30
C THR A 75 -0.54 -65.59 1.81
N LEU A 76 -1.78 -65.63 2.21
CA LEU A 76 -2.75 -64.59 1.91
C LEU A 76 -2.36 -63.24 2.52
N GLN A 77 -1.87 -63.22 3.71
CA GLN A 77 -1.51 -61.96 4.39
C GLN A 77 -0.19 -61.36 3.88
N VAL A 78 0.78 -62.19 3.47
CA VAL A 78 1.94 -61.73 2.71
C VAL A 78 1.45 -61.02 1.42
N SER A 79 0.49 -61.62 0.73
CA SER A 79 -0.11 -61.04 -0.47
C SER A 79 -0.79 -59.69 -0.22
N ASP A 80 -1.58 -59.57 0.88
CA ASP A 80 -2.24 -58.32 1.28
C ASP A 80 -1.25 -57.20 1.64
N ARG A 81 -0.16 -57.56 2.29
CA ARG A 81 0.94 -56.59 2.56
C ARG A 81 1.65 -56.15 1.28
N GLU A 82 1.90 -57.04 0.36
CA GLU A 82 2.44 -56.71 -0.95
C GLU A 82 1.53 -55.74 -1.68
N GLU A 83 0.19 -55.92 -1.61
CA GLU A 83 -0.79 -55.01 -2.19
C GLU A 83 -0.83 -53.65 -1.46
N GLN A 84 -0.75 -53.65 -0.12
CA GLN A 84 -0.62 -52.44 0.66
C GLN A 84 0.66 -51.66 0.34
N MET A 85 1.79 -52.34 0.20
CA MET A 85 3.03 -51.73 -0.27
C MET A 85 2.91 -51.15 -1.67
N VAL A 86 2.18 -51.79 -2.56
CA VAL A 86 1.88 -51.23 -3.89
C VAL A 86 1.06 -49.93 -3.77
N THR A 87 0.04 -49.95 -2.93
CA THR A 87 -0.78 -48.74 -2.69
C THR A 87 0.00 -47.62 -2.05
N MET A 88 0.85 -47.89 -1.07
CA MET A 88 1.74 -46.87 -0.48
C MET A 88 2.79 -46.36 -1.50
N ARG A 89 3.30 -47.20 -2.38
CA ARG A 89 4.19 -46.76 -3.49
C ARG A 89 3.47 -45.83 -4.45
N LEU A 90 2.21 -46.15 -4.82
CA LEU A 90 1.38 -45.27 -5.65
C LEU A 90 1.10 -43.93 -4.96
N GLN A 91 0.80 -43.97 -3.67
CA GLN A 91 0.64 -42.75 -2.88
C GLN A 91 1.94 -41.91 -2.82
N LYS A 92 3.08 -42.58 -2.68
CA LYS A 92 4.40 -41.90 -2.72
C LYS A 92 4.65 -41.26 -4.09
N GLU A 93 4.28 -41.93 -5.16
CA GLU A 93 4.42 -41.41 -6.52
C GLU A 93 3.49 -40.23 -6.77
N GLU A 94 2.23 -40.32 -6.33
CA GLU A 94 1.27 -39.20 -6.37
C GLU A 94 1.77 -38.01 -5.55
N LEU A 95 2.27 -38.26 -4.36
CA LEU A 95 2.84 -37.23 -3.48
C LEU A 95 4.06 -36.57 -4.09
N SER A 96 4.91 -37.37 -4.73
CA SER A 96 6.10 -36.89 -5.49
C SER A 96 5.67 -35.97 -6.66
N GLY A 97 4.59 -36.32 -7.37
CA GLY A 97 4.02 -35.44 -8.40
C GLY A 97 3.52 -34.12 -7.84
N LYS A 98 2.81 -34.17 -6.72
CA LYS A 98 2.31 -32.96 -6.04
C LYS A 98 3.45 -32.07 -5.51
N LEU A 99 4.54 -32.68 -5.02
CA LEU A 99 5.73 -31.93 -4.60
C LEU A 99 6.40 -31.20 -5.78
N ALA A 100 6.51 -31.86 -6.94
CA ALA A 100 7.06 -31.24 -8.13
C ALA A 100 6.18 -30.06 -8.63
N GLU A 101 4.86 -30.18 -8.55
CA GLU A 101 3.93 -29.08 -8.86
C GLU A 101 4.05 -27.93 -7.87
N LEU A 102 4.21 -28.24 -6.59
CA LEU A 102 4.44 -27.24 -5.55
C LEU A 102 5.77 -26.51 -5.74
N GLU A 103 6.85 -27.23 -6.04
CA GLU A 103 8.16 -26.62 -6.35
C GLU A 103 8.04 -25.62 -7.51
N SER A 104 7.40 -26.05 -8.61
CA SER A 104 7.18 -25.16 -9.74
C SER A 104 6.34 -23.94 -9.36
N SER A 105 5.29 -24.15 -8.54
CA SER A 105 4.44 -23.06 -8.07
C SER A 105 5.17 -22.07 -7.14
N ILE A 106 6.05 -22.57 -6.29
CA ILE A 106 6.90 -21.77 -5.40
C ILE A 106 7.88 -20.94 -6.21
N GLU A 107 8.52 -21.54 -7.22
CA GLU A 107 9.44 -20.84 -8.11
C GLU A 107 8.75 -19.74 -8.91
N ASP A 108 7.57 -20.04 -9.48
CA ASP A 108 6.76 -19.06 -10.18
C ASP A 108 6.33 -17.89 -9.27
N GLN A 109 5.95 -18.20 -8.02
CA GLN A 109 5.60 -17.16 -7.05
C GLN A 109 6.84 -16.36 -6.62
N HIS A 110 7.98 -16.98 -6.49
CA HIS A 110 9.24 -16.30 -6.17
C HIS A 110 9.65 -15.32 -7.27
N LEU A 111 9.56 -15.74 -8.53
CA LEU A 111 9.83 -14.84 -9.67
C LEU A 111 8.87 -13.64 -9.70
N LYS A 112 7.60 -13.87 -9.45
CA LYS A 112 6.62 -12.78 -9.34
C LYS A 112 6.92 -11.83 -8.19
N LEU A 113 7.34 -12.36 -7.04
CA LEU A 113 7.74 -11.52 -5.90
C LEU A 113 8.92 -10.61 -6.25
N ILE A 114 9.96 -11.14 -6.89
CA ILE A 114 11.13 -10.36 -7.34
C ILE A 114 10.70 -9.27 -8.32
N GLU A 115 9.82 -9.59 -9.27
CA GLU A 115 9.33 -8.62 -10.25
C GLU A 115 8.52 -7.49 -9.58
N GLU A 116 7.62 -7.82 -8.66
CA GLU A 116 6.80 -6.83 -7.96
C GLU A 116 7.63 -6.02 -6.94
N GLU A 117 8.62 -6.62 -6.27
CA GLU A 117 9.57 -5.91 -5.42
C GLU A 117 10.36 -4.86 -6.21
N LYS A 118 10.81 -5.21 -7.40
CA LYS A 118 11.50 -4.27 -8.29
C LYS A 118 10.60 -3.11 -8.73
N LYS A 119 9.34 -3.41 -9.06
CA LYS A 119 8.36 -2.35 -9.40
C LYS A 119 8.12 -1.42 -8.20
N LEU A 120 8.05 -1.95 -7.00
CA LEU A 120 7.91 -1.16 -5.78
C LEU A 120 9.14 -0.27 -5.53
N GLU A 121 10.34 -0.79 -5.75
CA GLU A 121 11.58 -0.02 -5.64
C GLU A 121 11.63 1.12 -6.65
N ASP A 122 11.23 0.87 -7.89
CA ASP A 122 11.12 1.89 -8.93
C ASP A 122 10.12 3.00 -8.55
N LEU A 123 8.96 2.63 -7.99
CA LEU A 123 7.97 3.60 -7.52
C LEU A 123 8.50 4.44 -6.34
N ARG A 124 9.20 3.84 -5.41
CA ARG A 124 9.84 4.55 -4.28
C ARG A 124 10.94 5.51 -4.76
N TYR A 125 11.71 5.08 -5.74
CA TYR A 125 12.72 5.94 -6.36
C TYR A 125 12.08 7.16 -7.04
N GLN A 126 10.98 6.94 -7.81
CA GLN A 126 10.23 8.04 -8.42
C GLN A 126 9.65 9.00 -7.36
N GLN A 127 9.11 8.47 -6.27
CA GLN A 127 8.61 9.27 -5.15
C GLN A 127 9.72 10.13 -4.54
N SER A 128 10.85 9.52 -4.16
CA SER A 128 11.99 10.24 -3.59
C SER A 128 12.53 11.32 -4.52
N THR A 129 12.58 11.04 -5.81
CA THR A 129 13.00 12.03 -6.83
C THR A 129 12.02 13.20 -6.91
N ALA A 130 10.71 12.91 -6.87
CA ALA A 130 9.68 13.93 -6.90
C ALA A 130 9.68 14.77 -5.62
N GLU A 131 9.85 14.17 -4.44
CA GLU A 131 9.96 14.85 -3.15
C GLU A 131 11.19 15.78 -3.12
N SER A 132 12.36 15.30 -3.57
CA SER A 132 13.57 16.12 -3.69
C SER A 132 13.38 17.30 -4.64
N ARG A 133 12.59 17.11 -5.70
CA ARG A 133 12.24 18.20 -6.62
C ARG A 133 11.36 19.24 -5.94
N ILE A 134 10.37 18.80 -5.14
CA ILE A 134 9.53 19.72 -4.36
C ILE A 134 10.41 20.53 -3.39
N GLU A 135 11.28 19.85 -2.66
CA GLU A 135 12.17 20.50 -1.70
C GLU A 135 13.07 21.56 -2.36
N SER A 136 13.66 21.22 -3.51
CA SER A 136 14.47 22.16 -4.28
C SER A 136 13.65 23.37 -4.76
N LEU A 137 12.43 23.13 -5.27
CA LEU A 137 11.54 24.22 -5.69
C LEU A 137 11.11 25.11 -4.51
N GLN A 138 10.83 24.51 -3.36
CA GLN A 138 10.49 25.24 -2.12
C GLN A 138 11.66 26.09 -1.61
N GLN A 139 12.90 25.56 -1.65
CA GLN A 139 14.09 26.32 -1.28
C GLN A 139 14.26 27.56 -2.16
N ILE A 140 14.13 27.40 -3.49
CA ILE A 140 14.19 28.52 -4.43
C ILE A 140 13.06 29.52 -4.15
N GLN A 141 11.87 29.06 -3.79
CA GLN A 141 10.71 29.88 -3.48
C GLN A 141 10.90 30.66 -2.16
N THR A 142 11.47 30.04 -1.15
CA THR A 142 11.73 30.66 0.16
C THR A 142 12.71 31.84 0.07
N HIS A 143 13.63 31.80 -0.88
CA HIS A 143 14.59 32.90 -1.14
C HIS A 143 14.03 33.99 -2.05
N TYR A 144 12.75 33.92 -2.42
CA TYR A 144 12.09 34.88 -3.31
C TYR A 144 12.85 35.14 -4.63
N GLU A 145 13.48 34.09 -5.17
CA GLU A 145 14.19 34.19 -6.43
C GLU A 145 13.25 34.57 -7.58
N GLY A 146 13.66 35.58 -8.33
CA GLY A 146 12.87 36.14 -9.43
C GLY A 146 12.14 37.45 -9.10
N PHE A 147 12.08 37.84 -7.81
CA PHE A 147 11.60 39.16 -7.41
C PHE A 147 12.74 40.20 -7.43
N SER A 148 12.38 41.48 -7.36
CA SER A 148 13.38 42.57 -7.28
C SER A 148 14.23 42.43 -6.01
N ASP A 149 15.46 42.92 -6.05
CA ASP A 149 16.37 42.81 -4.91
C ASP A 149 15.80 43.49 -3.67
N SER A 150 15.10 44.61 -3.83
CA SER A 150 14.41 45.29 -2.72
C SER A 150 13.36 44.43 -2.07
N VAL A 151 12.56 43.70 -2.85
CA VAL A 151 11.54 42.76 -2.34
C VAL A 151 12.19 41.58 -1.65
N LYS A 152 13.26 41.00 -2.21
CA LYS A 152 13.99 39.88 -1.58
C LYS A 152 14.55 40.32 -0.21
N ILE A 153 15.28 41.41 -0.17
CA ILE A 153 15.88 41.89 1.07
C ILE A 153 14.81 42.21 2.12
N PHE A 154 13.72 42.91 1.70
CA PHE A 154 12.62 43.21 2.61
C PHE A 154 11.99 41.94 3.17
N MET A 155 11.67 40.97 2.34
CA MET A 155 11.03 39.73 2.79
C MET A 155 11.96 38.87 3.65
N GLN A 156 13.28 38.84 3.36
CA GLN A 156 14.27 38.18 4.22
C GLN A 156 14.33 38.83 5.60
N LEU A 157 14.40 40.17 5.68
CA LEU A 157 14.37 40.90 6.95
C LEU A 157 13.09 40.60 7.74
N MET A 158 11.96 40.42 7.05
CA MET A 158 10.68 40.05 7.71
C MET A 158 10.69 38.58 8.18
N GLN A 159 11.39 37.70 7.51
CA GLN A 159 11.55 36.29 7.95
C GLN A 159 12.49 36.17 9.14
N ASP A 160 13.59 36.90 9.11
CA ASP A 160 14.60 36.90 10.18
C ASP A 160 14.08 37.57 11.49
N ASN A 161 13.13 38.52 11.36
CA ASN A 161 12.56 39.28 12.48
C ASN A 161 11.02 39.17 12.52
N PRO A 162 10.47 38.08 13.06
CA PRO A 162 9.01 37.88 13.12
C PRO A 162 8.26 38.94 13.94
N GLU A 163 8.91 39.55 14.92
CA GLU A 163 8.32 40.62 15.71
C GLU A 163 8.15 41.91 14.88
N THR A 164 9.16 42.26 14.11
CA THR A 164 9.10 43.38 13.17
C THR A 164 8.05 43.16 12.12
N LYS A 165 7.94 41.95 11.59
CA LYS A 165 6.88 41.54 10.66
C LYS A 165 5.49 41.80 11.23
N LYS A 166 5.24 41.43 12.49
CA LYS A 166 3.96 41.67 13.20
C LYS A 166 3.72 43.14 13.46
N GLN A 167 4.75 43.89 13.89
CA GLN A 167 4.64 45.32 14.17
C GLN A 167 4.29 46.12 12.92
N LEU A 168 4.89 45.80 11.79
CA LEU A 168 4.60 46.42 10.50
C LEU A 168 3.33 45.85 9.83
N GLY A 169 2.77 44.77 10.37
CA GLY A 169 1.56 44.15 9.85
C GLY A 169 1.76 43.53 8.47
N VAL A 170 2.95 42.99 8.18
CA VAL A 170 3.27 42.38 6.90
C VAL A 170 2.75 40.94 6.86
N SER A 171 1.86 40.65 5.93
CA SER A 171 1.31 39.31 5.74
C SER A 171 2.20 38.43 4.83
N GLY A 172 2.68 38.97 3.72
CA GLY A 172 3.49 38.27 2.71
C GLY A 172 3.52 39.04 1.40
N LEU A 173 3.91 38.41 0.32
CA LEU A 173 3.77 38.97 -1.05
C LEU A 173 2.41 38.64 -1.63
N LEU A 174 1.94 39.45 -2.58
CA LEU A 174 0.70 39.16 -3.32
C LEU A 174 0.77 37.79 -4.01
N ALA A 175 1.95 37.43 -4.51
CA ALA A 175 2.23 36.13 -5.13
C ALA A 175 1.94 34.92 -4.19
N ASP A 176 2.10 35.06 -2.87
CA ASP A 176 1.87 33.98 -1.90
C ASP A 176 0.36 33.62 -1.76
N PHE A 177 -0.51 34.58 -2.09
CA PHE A 177 -1.93 34.49 -1.87
C PHE A 177 -2.75 34.25 -3.16
N ILE A 178 -2.09 34.20 -4.32
CA ILE A 178 -2.73 33.97 -5.63
C ILE A 178 -2.26 32.63 -6.17
N THR A 179 -3.22 31.85 -6.65
CA THR A 179 -2.94 30.62 -7.43
C THR A 179 -3.57 30.78 -8.81
N VAL A 180 -2.74 30.57 -9.83
CA VAL A 180 -3.14 30.65 -11.24
C VAL A 180 -3.09 29.27 -11.86
N PRO A 181 -4.14 28.78 -12.52
CA PRO A 181 -4.06 27.52 -13.28
C PRO A 181 -2.99 27.59 -14.38
N ALA A 182 -2.28 26.48 -14.59
CA ALA A 182 -1.14 26.43 -15.51
C ALA A 182 -1.50 26.82 -16.94
N ASP A 183 -2.68 26.42 -17.41
CA ASP A 183 -3.23 26.69 -18.75
C ASP A 183 -3.56 28.17 -18.99
N THR A 184 -3.71 28.96 -17.93
CA THR A 184 -4.08 30.38 -18.00
C THR A 184 -2.95 31.32 -17.61
N LEU A 185 -1.82 30.79 -17.11
CA LEU A 185 -0.72 31.60 -16.60
C LEU A 185 -0.13 32.54 -17.68
N ASP A 186 0.11 32.04 -18.89
CA ASP A 186 0.63 32.84 -19.99
C ASP A 186 -0.34 33.96 -20.37
N ILE A 187 -1.64 33.71 -20.28
CA ILE A 187 -2.70 34.65 -20.61
C ILE A 187 -2.74 35.80 -19.61
N VAL A 188 -2.68 35.48 -18.30
CA VAL A 188 -2.78 36.48 -17.23
C VAL A 188 -1.45 37.16 -16.89
N SER A 189 -0.36 36.69 -17.47
CA SER A 189 0.99 37.15 -17.18
C SER A 189 1.20 38.67 -17.26
N PRO A 190 0.62 39.41 -18.26
CA PRO A 190 0.80 40.86 -18.35
C PRO A 190 0.20 41.60 -17.13
N VAL A 191 -0.91 41.11 -16.61
CA VAL A 191 -1.56 41.67 -15.42
C VAL A 191 -0.83 41.28 -14.16
N MET A 192 -0.39 40.02 -14.08
CA MET A 192 0.30 39.50 -12.88
C MET A 192 1.67 40.11 -12.68
N ALA A 193 2.45 40.31 -13.75
CA ALA A 193 3.80 40.82 -13.67
C ALA A 193 3.92 42.18 -12.95
N GLU A 194 2.87 43.02 -13.01
CA GLU A 194 2.87 44.33 -12.40
C GLU A 194 2.59 44.30 -10.88
N VAL A 195 1.88 43.26 -10.41
CA VAL A 195 1.33 43.26 -9.05
C VAL A 195 1.92 42.18 -8.13
N LEU A 196 2.56 41.16 -8.67
CA LEU A 196 3.07 40.04 -7.87
C LEU A 196 4.12 40.45 -6.85
N ASP A 197 4.89 41.48 -7.13
CA ASP A 197 5.93 42.04 -6.28
C ASP A 197 5.39 42.88 -5.13
N TRP A 198 4.08 43.10 -5.05
CA TRP A 198 3.50 43.91 -4.01
C TRP A 198 3.43 43.20 -2.66
N VAL A 199 3.82 43.90 -1.62
CA VAL A 199 3.79 43.42 -0.23
C VAL A 199 2.36 43.63 0.32
N VAL A 200 1.82 42.59 0.87
CA VAL A 200 0.48 42.63 1.51
C VAL A 200 0.64 43.02 2.98
N ILE A 201 -0.01 44.09 3.36
CA ILE A 201 -0.05 44.60 4.73
C ILE A 201 -1.48 44.64 5.26
N GLU A 202 -1.65 44.48 6.57
CA GLU A 202 -2.96 44.44 7.20
C GLU A 202 -3.68 45.79 7.16
N ARG A 203 -2.96 46.90 7.41
CA ARG A 203 -3.48 48.25 7.55
C ARG A 203 -2.63 49.30 6.88
N ALA A 204 -3.25 50.22 6.17
CA ALA A 204 -2.60 51.36 5.51
C ALA A 204 -1.93 52.31 6.50
N GLU A 205 -2.39 52.36 7.77
CA GLU A 205 -1.81 53.20 8.83
C GLU A 205 -0.35 52.85 9.14
N LYS A 206 0.08 51.65 8.76
CA LYS A 206 1.47 51.19 8.95
C LYS A 206 2.46 51.70 7.89
N LEU A 207 1.99 52.23 6.79
CA LEU A 207 2.82 52.69 5.67
C LEU A 207 3.92 53.69 6.11
N PRO A 208 3.66 54.70 6.99
CA PRO A 208 4.72 55.59 7.42
C PRO A 208 5.83 54.87 8.22
N GLN A 209 5.48 53.84 9.01
CA GLN A 209 6.45 53.04 9.74
C GLN A 209 7.29 52.17 8.79
N ILE A 210 6.64 51.63 7.76
CA ILE A 210 7.30 50.84 6.72
C ILE A 210 8.24 51.72 5.89
N GLU A 211 7.84 52.96 5.56
CA GLU A 211 8.71 53.93 4.86
C GLU A 211 10.02 54.20 5.64
N ILE A 212 9.91 54.44 6.95
CA ILE A 212 11.09 54.60 7.81
C ILE A 212 11.95 53.35 7.78
N PHE A 213 11.37 52.19 7.94
CA PHE A 213 12.08 50.91 7.89
C PHE A 213 12.79 50.69 6.54
N CYS A 214 12.11 50.99 5.43
CA CYS A 214 12.71 50.90 4.11
C CYS A 214 13.88 51.87 3.91
N ALA A 215 13.77 53.09 4.45
CA ALA A 215 14.83 54.08 4.38
C ALA A 215 16.05 53.68 5.24
N GLU A 216 15.84 53.13 6.42
CA GLU A 216 16.91 52.61 7.29
C GLU A 216 17.71 51.47 6.66
N HIS A 217 17.09 50.66 5.81
CA HIS A 217 17.72 49.51 5.15
C HIS A 217 18.11 49.80 3.70
N GLU A 218 18.02 51.06 3.25
CA GLU A 218 18.38 51.50 1.89
C GLU A 218 17.62 50.70 0.80
N LEU A 219 16.37 50.32 1.05
CA LEU A 219 15.58 49.54 0.11
C LEU A 219 15.07 50.41 -1.03
N GLY A 220 15.11 49.87 -2.24
CA GLY A 220 14.55 50.53 -3.41
C GLY A 220 13.01 50.55 -3.42
N GLN A 221 12.42 50.79 -4.59
CA GLN A 221 10.99 50.90 -4.74
C GLN A 221 10.28 49.59 -4.38
N LEU A 222 9.27 49.68 -3.51
CA LEU A 222 8.40 48.58 -3.10
C LEU A 222 6.93 48.98 -3.30
N GLY A 223 6.10 48.05 -3.80
CA GLY A 223 4.67 48.20 -3.87
C GLY A 223 3.99 47.61 -2.65
N PHE A 224 2.90 48.22 -2.16
CA PHE A 224 2.16 47.75 -1.02
C PHE A 224 0.67 47.66 -1.29
N VAL A 225 0.04 46.63 -0.76
CA VAL A 225 -1.41 46.42 -0.71
C VAL A 225 -1.88 46.40 0.71
N ALA A 226 -2.76 47.32 1.08
CA ALA A 226 -3.36 47.35 2.41
C ALA A 226 -4.76 46.73 2.40
N LEU A 227 -4.94 45.71 3.23
CA LEU A 227 -6.16 44.90 3.26
C LEU A 227 -7.37 45.69 3.83
N ASP A 228 -7.12 46.69 4.65
CA ASP A 228 -8.14 47.58 5.20
C ASP A 228 -8.66 48.61 4.19
N ARG A 229 -8.01 48.72 3.02
CA ARG A 229 -8.43 49.58 1.94
C ARG A 229 -8.89 48.77 0.75
N PRO A 230 -10.23 48.52 0.59
CA PRO A 230 -10.73 47.76 -0.54
C PRO A 230 -10.44 48.51 -1.84
N ALA A 231 -10.02 47.76 -2.86
CA ALA A 231 -9.88 48.29 -4.21
C ALA A 231 -11.21 48.87 -4.69
N SER A 232 -11.19 50.02 -5.34
CA SER A 232 -12.38 50.59 -5.96
C SER A 232 -12.77 49.70 -7.15
N VAL A 233 -13.99 49.19 -7.12
CA VAL A 233 -14.55 48.43 -8.25
C VAL A 233 -15.07 49.43 -9.29
N PRO A 234 -14.51 49.48 -10.51
CA PRO A 234 -15.14 50.24 -11.57
C PRO A 234 -16.50 49.64 -11.87
N LYS A 235 -17.46 50.50 -12.17
CA LYS A 235 -18.79 50.01 -12.60
C LYS A 235 -18.59 49.19 -13.86
N SER A 236 -18.96 47.92 -13.79
CA SER A 236 -18.88 47.01 -14.95
C SER A 236 -19.60 47.61 -16.14
N ALA A 237 -18.90 47.70 -17.27
CA ALA A 237 -19.49 48.21 -18.52
C ALA A 237 -20.28 47.12 -19.27
N GLY A 238 -20.53 45.97 -18.65
CA GLY A 238 -21.35 44.89 -19.21
C GLY A 238 -20.66 44.17 -20.37
N THR A 239 -19.35 44.00 -20.28
CA THR A 239 -18.57 43.21 -21.27
C THR A 239 -18.88 41.72 -21.12
N LYS A 240 -18.90 41.02 -22.26
CA LYS A 240 -19.15 39.57 -22.35
C LYS A 240 -17.90 38.73 -22.04
N GLY A 241 -16.92 39.29 -21.32
CA GLY A 241 -15.71 38.59 -20.93
C GLY A 241 -15.88 37.77 -19.62
N ILE A 242 -14.96 36.84 -19.39
CA ILE A 242 -14.87 36.10 -18.13
C ILE A 242 -14.06 36.95 -17.15
N PRO A 243 -14.63 37.38 -15.99
CA PRO A 243 -13.87 38.14 -15.01
C PRO A 243 -12.69 37.33 -14.48
N LEU A 244 -11.53 37.96 -14.29
CA LEU A 244 -10.34 37.24 -13.78
C LEU A 244 -10.55 36.56 -12.43
N PRO A 245 -11.35 37.07 -11.47
CA PRO A 245 -11.63 36.36 -10.23
C PRO A 245 -12.27 34.97 -10.38
N GLU A 246 -12.91 34.68 -11.52
CA GLU A 246 -13.45 33.35 -11.81
C GLU A 246 -12.35 32.34 -12.21
N ILE A 247 -11.19 32.85 -12.65
CA ILE A 247 -10.04 32.08 -13.10
C ILE A 247 -9.00 31.94 -11.97
N LEU A 248 -8.78 33.06 -11.26
CA LEU A 248 -7.77 33.14 -10.20
C LEU A 248 -8.34 32.63 -8.88
N LYS A 249 -7.53 31.90 -8.11
CA LYS A 249 -7.89 31.49 -6.76
C LYS A 249 -7.10 32.30 -5.75
N PHE A 250 -7.83 32.92 -4.81
CA PHE A 250 -7.25 33.74 -3.77
C PHE A 250 -7.29 33.03 -2.43
N LYS A 251 -6.18 33.07 -1.68
CA LYS A 251 -6.10 32.59 -0.30
C LYS A 251 -6.45 33.72 0.67
N LYS A 252 -6.97 33.40 1.84
CA LYS A 252 -7.12 34.35 2.93
C LYS A 252 -5.71 34.86 3.38
N PRO A 253 -5.55 36.15 3.72
CA PRO A 253 -6.59 37.17 3.90
C PRO A 253 -6.91 37.99 2.63
N LEU A 254 -6.28 37.73 1.50
CA LEU A 254 -6.36 38.54 0.29
C LEU A 254 -7.65 38.33 -0.54
N GLN A 255 -8.48 37.35 -0.20
CA GLN A 255 -9.61 36.94 -1.05
C GLN A 255 -10.52 38.12 -1.43
N GLU A 256 -11.03 38.86 -0.46
CA GLU A 256 -11.96 39.97 -0.72
C GLU A 256 -11.33 41.11 -1.52
N TRP A 257 -10.08 41.43 -1.21
CA TRP A 257 -9.34 42.46 -1.95
C TRP A 257 -9.05 41.99 -3.38
N GLY A 258 -8.56 40.75 -3.55
CA GLY A 258 -8.22 40.17 -4.86
C GLY A 258 -9.44 40.08 -5.78
N GLU A 259 -10.58 39.56 -5.28
CA GLU A 259 -11.82 39.52 -6.06
C GLU A 259 -12.23 40.89 -6.55
N LYS A 260 -12.16 41.92 -5.70
CA LYS A 260 -12.48 43.31 -6.07
C LYS A 260 -11.44 43.89 -7.05
N PHE A 261 -10.16 43.75 -6.77
CA PHE A 261 -9.09 44.30 -7.60
C PHE A 261 -9.08 43.73 -9.02
N PHE A 262 -9.16 42.40 -9.12
CA PHE A 262 -9.09 41.70 -10.39
C PHE A 262 -10.41 41.69 -11.16
N SER A 263 -11.55 42.10 -10.55
CA SER A 263 -12.85 42.22 -11.22
C SER A 263 -12.84 43.26 -12.34
N ARG A 264 -11.87 44.17 -12.36
CA ARG A 264 -11.70 45.14 -13.45
C ARG A 264 -11.17 44.54 -14.72
N PHE A 265 -10.58 43.33 -14.65
CA PHE A 265 -10.01 42.61 -15.80
C PHE A 265 -11.00 41.57 -16.29
N ALA A 266 -11.23 41.57 -17.60
CA ALA A 266 -12.10 40.58 -18.25
C ALA A 266 -11.36 39.86 -19.38
N LEU A 267 -11.35 38.51 -19.30
CA LEU A 267 -10.76 37.66 -20.33
C LEU A 267 -11.74 37.44 -21.49
N LEU A 268 -11.37 37.82 -22.68
CA LEU A 268 -12.07 37.52 -23.91
C LEU A 268 -11.32 36.39 -24.66
N LYS A 269 -11.85 35.16 -24.60
CA LYS A 269 -11.24 33.98 -25.22
C LYS A 269 -11.21 34.00 -26.74
N ASP A 270 -12.16 34.71 -27.36
CA ASP A 270 -12.26 34.81 -28.79
C ASP A 270 -11.54 36.10 -29.27
N GLU A 271 -10.42 35.94 -29.94
CA GLU A 271 -9.59 37.07 -30.38
C GLU A 271 -10.31 38.01 -31.36
N LYS A 272 -11.20 37.49 -32.22
CA LYS A 272 -12.01 38.35 -33.11
C LYS A 272 -12.98 39.21 -32.30
N LYS A 273 -13.58 38.65 -31.25
CA LYS A 273 -14.43 39.42 -30.36
C LYS A 273 -13.64 40.42 -29.51
N PHE A 274 -12.43 40.05 -29.11
CA PHE A 274 -11.51 40.92 -28.39
C PHE A 274 -11.24 42.19 -29.18
N TRP A 275 -10.78 42.05 -30.40
CA TRP A 275 -10.49 43.21 -31.27
C TRP A 275 -11.73 44.00 -31.66
N ASN A 276 -12.88 43.36 -31.89
CA ASN A 276 -14.13 44.05 -32.20
C ASN A 276 -14.66 44.86 -31.02
N GLU A 277 -14.47 44.38 -29.80
CA GLU A 277 -14.88 45.15 -28.59
C GLU A 277 -13.86 46.25 -28.31
N ALA A 278 -12.57 46.01 -28.52
CA ALA A 278 -11.51 47.00 -28.41
C ALA A 278 -11.74 48.18 -29.36
N ASP A 279 -12.04 47.89 -30.62
CA ASP A 279 -12.29 48.91 -31.64
C ASP A 279 -13.50 49.81 -31.31
N LYS A 280 -14.49 49.27 -30.60
CA LYS A 280 -15.70 49.98 -30.23
C LYS A 280 -15.60 50.78 -28.94
N LYS A 281 -14.86 50.32 -27.96
CA LYS A 281 -14.92 50.78 -26.56
C LYS A 281 -13.59 51.29 -26.00
N TRP A 282 -12.47 50.87 -26.56
CA TRP A 282 -11.15 51.33 -26.13
C TRP A 282 -10.84 52.70 -26.76
N PRO A 283 -10.27 53.71 -26.04
CA PRO A 283 -9.76 53.63 -24.63
C PRO A 283 -10.76 54.01 -23.57
N ASP A 284 -12.00 54.28 -23.85
CA ASP A 284 -12.98 54.85 -22.91
C ASP A 284 -13.67 53.80 -21.98
N SER A 285 -13.26 52.56 -22.06
CA SER A 285 -13.80 51.51 -21.21
C SER A 285 -13.25 51.56 -19.80
N PRO A 286 -14.09 51.50 -18.75
CA PRO A 286 -13.63 51.37 -17.37
C PRO A 286 -13.05 49.96 -17.06
N GLU A 287 -13.27 49.01 -17.93
CA GLU A 287 -12.77 47.63 -17.80
C GLU A 287 -11.49 47.47 -18.60
N GLU A 288 -10.57 46.68 -18.05
CA GLU A 288 -9.34 46.28 -18.73
C GLU A 288 -9.53 44.88 -19.36
N TRP A 289 -9.15 44.73 -20.62
CA TRP A 289 -9.44 43.51 -21.33
C TRP A 289 -8.18 42.71 -21.61
N LEU A 290 -8.33 41.42 -21.46
CA LEU A 290 -7.29 40.44 -21.65
C LEU A 290 -7.70 39.50 -22.81
N SER A 291 -6.81 39.31 -23.78
CA SER A 291 -7.03 38.34 -24.86
C SER A 291 -6.48 36.96 -24.51
N SER A 292 -6.89 35.97 -25.30
CA SER A 292 -6.32 34.60 -25.18
C SER A 292 -4.84 34.51 -25.54
N SER A 293 -4.32 35.47 -26.29
CA SER A 293 -2.88 35.59 -26.63
C SER A 293 -2.07 36.39 -25.61
N GLY A 294 -2.67 36.82 -24.47
CA GLY A 294 -1.99 37.61 -23.45
C GLY A 294 -1.81 39.08 -23.77
N ILE A 295 -2.66 39.65 -24.63
CA ILE A 295 -2.70 41.09 -24.88
C ILE A 295 -3.60 41.71 -23.82
N CYS A 296 -3.08 42.66 -23.05
CA CYS A 296 -3.87 43.42 -22.09
C CYS A 296 -4.09 44.86 -22.62
N LEU A 297 -5.35 45.27 -22.65
CA LEU A 297 -5.77 46.64 -22.97
C LEU A 297 -6.27 47.30 -21.70
N SER A 298 -5.61 48.35 -21.24
CA SER A 298 -6.06 49.23 -20.18
C SER A 298 -6.50 50.59 -20.72
N ASN A 299 -7.06 51.46 -19.90
CA ASN A 299 -7.67 52.73 -20.28
C ASN A 299 -6.87 53.59 -21.29
N SER A 300 -5.53 53.49 -21.22
CA SER A 300 -4.67 54.34 -22.05
C SER A 300 -3.47 53.61 -22.63
N SER A 301 -3.37 52.32 -22.37
CA SER A 301 -2.18 51.56 -22.80
C SER A 301 -2.57 50.16 -23.30
N ALA A 302 -1.76 49.63 -24.19
CA ALA A 302 -1.85 48.25 -24.63
C ALA A 302 -0.53 47.55 -24.29
N SER A 303 -0.60 46.48 -23.54
CA SER A 303 0.54 45.63 -23.25
C SER A 303 0.47 44.38 -24.13
N MET A 304 1.52 44.12 -24.89
CA MET A 304 1.60 43.02 -25.85
C MET A 304 2.90 42.26 -25.69
N GLY A 305 2.85 40.94 -25.84
CA GLY A 305 4.02 40.08 -25.81
C GLY A 305 4.19 39.27 -24.52
N LYS A 306 5.09 38.32 -24.60
CA LYS A 306 5.38 37.47 -23.40
C LYS A 306 6.18 38.30 -22.40
N VAL A 307 5.61 38.48 -21.25
CA VAL A 307 6.29 39.12 -20.12
C VAL A 307 7.27 38.13 -19.52
N GLN A 308 8.57 38.42 -19.61
CA GLN A 308 9.60 37.70 -18.87
C GLN A 308 9.83 38.43 -17.53
N SER A 309 8.95 38.25 -16.61
CA SER A 309 9.15 38.72 -15.23
C SER A 309 9.63 37.58 -14.35
N GLY A 310 10.65 37.80 -13.56
CA GLY A 310 11.14 36.82 -12.59
C GLY A 310 10.07 36.42 -11.56
N SER A 311 9.16 37.36 -11.23
CA SER A 311 8.03 37.10 -10.34
C SER A 311 7.00 36.12 -10.91
N LEU A 312 6.84 36.06 -12.23
CA LEU A 312 6.02 35.01 -12.88
C LEU A 312 6.62 33.61 -12.69
N GLY A 313 7.95 33.50 -12.64
CA GLY A 313 8.64 32.26 -12.32
C GLY A 313 8.26 31.71 -10.92
N PHE A 314 7.91 32.58 -9.98
CA PHE A 314 7.39 32.17 -8.67
C PHE A 314 6.05 31.43 -8.78
N LEU A 315 5.09 31.98 -9.53
CA LEU A 315 3.81 31.31 -9.76
C LEU A 315 3.95 29.99 -10.55
N GLN A 316 4.86 29.96 -11.52
CA GLN A 316 5.17 28.71 -12.23
C GLN A 316 5.73 27.64 -11.28
N ARG A 317 6.66 28.02 -10.42
CA ARG A 317 7.20 27.11 -9.39
C ARG A 317 6.12 26.68 -8.40
N GLN A 318 5.26 27.61 -7.95
CA GLN A 318 4.14 27.29 -7.09
C GLN A 318 3.22 26.22 -7.72
N GLN A 319 2.90 26.39 -9.01
CA GLN A 319 2.10 25.41 -9.73
C GLN A 319 2.84 24.08 -9.87
N GLN A 320 4.14 24.11 -10.19
CA GLN A 320 4.96 22.89 -10.26
C GLN A 320 4.99 22.16 -8.91
N ILE A 321 5.08 22.88 -7.79
CA ILE A 321 5.02 22.26 -6.45
C ILE A 321 3.68 21.57 -6.22
N ILE A 322 2.58 22.18 -6.64
CA ILE A 322 1.24 21.59 -6.53
C ILE A 322 1.13 20.35 -7.43
N ASP A 323 1.56 20.45 -8.67
CA ASP A 323 1.47 19.36 -9.65
C ASP A 323 2.35 18.17 -9.23
N VAL A 324 3.59 18.44 -8.82
CA VAL A 324 4.49 17.39 -8.30
C VAL A 324 3.97 16.85 -6.97
N GLY A 325 3.35 17.68 -6.12
CA GLY A 325 2.71 17.25 -4.89
C GLY A 325 1.57 16.26 -5.14
N THR A 326 0.69 16.56 -6.09
CA THR A 326 -0.40 15.64 -6.49
C THR A 326 0.17 14.33 -7.08
N TYR A 327 1.26 14.42 -7.83
CA TYR A 327 1.94 13.23 -8.35
C TYR A 327 2.56 12.38 -7.22
N VAL A 328 3.16 13.00 -6.21
CA VAL A 328 3.67 12.30 -5.01
C VAL A 328 2.54 11.59 -4.27
N ASP A 329 1.40 12.26 -4.07
CA ASP A 329 0.23 11.66 -3.44
C ASP A 329 -0.30 10.44 -4.20
N ASP A 330 -0.29 10.51 -5.53
CA ASP A 330 -0.70 9.39 -6.37
C ASP A 330 0.32 8.24 -6.36
N LEU A 331 1.63 8.56 -6.32
CA LEU A 331 2.67 7.55 -6.11
C LEU A 331 2.53 6.88 -4.74
N GLN A 332 2.25 7.64 -3.68
CA GLN A 332 2.03 7.07 -2.34
C GLN A 332 0.85 6.10 -2.31
N LYS A 333 -0.25 6.44 -2.98
CA LYS A 333 -1.40 5.53 -3.10
C LYS A 333 -1.04 4.25 -3.84
N LYS A 334 -0.29 4.37 -4.94
CA LYS A 334 0.20 3.22 -5.71
C LYS A 334 1.15 2.36 -4.87
N ILE A 335 2.11 2.96 -4.19
CA ILE A 335 3.06 2.27 -3.31
C ILE A 335 2.31 1.48 -2.23
N LYS A 336 1.36 2.09 -1.52
CA LYS A 336 0.55 1.40 -0.51
C LYS A 336 -0.24 0.23 -1.08
N LYS A 337 -0.78 0.38 -2.29
CA LYS A 337 -1.47 -0.71 -2.98
C LYS A 337 -0.51 -1.85 -3.30
N PHE A 338 0.63 -1.54 -3.90
CA PHE A 338 1.67 -2.52 -4.22
C PHE A 338 2.23 -3.21 -2.98
N GLU A 339 2.44 -2.47 -1.89
CA GLU A 339 2.86 -3.05 -0.60
C GLU A 339 1.85 -4.06 -0.06
N SER A 340 0.55 -3.77 -0.19
CA SER A 340 -0.50 -4.71 0.21
C SER A 340 -0.56 -5.95 -0.70
N GLU A 341 -0.37 -5.78 -2.01
CA GLU A 341 -0.31 -6.87 -2.98
C GLU A 341 0.93 -7.76 -2.75
N LEU A 342 2.09 -7.14 -2.49
CA LEU A 342 3.32 -7.86 -2.11
C LEU A 342 3.16 -8.64 -0.81
N LEU A 343 2.48 -8.07 0.17
CA LEU A 343 2.21 -8.78 1.42
C LEU A 343 1.42 -10.06 1.15
N THR A 344 0.34 -9.97 0.38
CA THR A 344 -0.48 -11.16 0.03
C THR A 344 0.29 -12.18 -0.79
N LEU A 345 1.19 -11.74 -1.68
CA LEU A 345 2.05 -12.63 -2.44
C LEU A 345 3.08 -13.34 -1.55
N ARG A 346 3.66 -12.63 -0.59
CA ARG A 346 4.59 -13.21 0.40
C ARG A 346 3.90 -14.24 1.28
N GLU A 347 2.70 -13.92 1.77
CA GLU A 347 1.88 -14.85 2.56
C GLU A 347 1.58 -16.13 1.77
N LYS A 348 1.19 -15.96 0.50
CA LYS A 348 0.93 -17.09 -0.37
C LYS A 348 2.19 -17.93 -0.65
N HIS A 349 3.33 -17.28 -0.87
CA HIS A 349 4.60 -17.96 -1.05
C HIS A 349 5.01 -18.74 0.20
N GLU A 350 4.84 -18.16 1.38
CA GLU A 350 5.12 -18.83 2.66
C GLU A 350 4.16 -19.99 2.91
N SER A 351 2.88 -19.81 2.65
CA SER A 351 1.88 -20.88 2.74
C SER A 351 2.20 -22.07 1.80
N LEU A 352 2.70 -21.79 0.59
CA LEU A 352 3.12 -22.87 -0.34
C LEU A 352 4.37 -23.59 0.18
N LYS A 353 5.32 -22.90 0.81
CA LYS A 353 6.49 -23.53 1.44
C LYS A 353 6.10 -24.40 2.64
N GLU A 354 5.21 -23.89 3.49
CA GLU A 354 4.70 -24.68 4.62
C GLU A 354 3.96 -25.94 4.12
N GLU A 355 3.20 -25.80 3.03
CA GLU A 355 2.58 -26.96 2.39
C GLU A 355 3.63 -27.93 1.84
N GLN A 356 4.67 -27.43 1.19
CA GLN A 356 5.78 -28.27 0.70
C GLN A 356 6.44 -29.01 1.86
N GLU A 357 6.83 -28.31 2.92
CA GLU A 357 7.45 -28.93 4.10
C GLU A 357 6.55 -30.01 4.74
N SER A 358 5.26 -29.73 4.85
CA SER A 358 4.27 -30.67 5.38
C SER A 358 4.20 -31.93 4.51
N ARG A 359 4.18 -31.77 3.17
CA ARG A 359 4.14 -32.90 2.24
C ARG A 359 5.46 -33.65 2.13
N GLU A 360 6.58 -32.95 2.29
CA GLU A 360 7.89 -33.62 2.41
C GLU A 360 7.96 -34.49 3.69
N GLU A 361 7.43 -33.97 4.78
CA GLU A 361 7.37 -34.74 6.02
C GLU A 361 6.44 -35.96 5.88
N GLU A 362 5.31 -35.81 5.21
CA GLU A 362 4.40 -36.90 4.87
C GLU A 362 5.12 -37.94 3.97
N SER A 363 5.86 -37.48 2.96
CA SER A 363 6.67 -38.34 2.09
C SER A 363 7.73 -39.13 2.84
N ARG A 364 8.46 -38.46 3.76
CA ARG A 364 9.45 -39.11 4.60
C ARG A 364 8.81 -40.14 5.55
N LYS A 365 7.67 -39.83 6.12
CA LYS A 365 6.92 -40.75 6.97
C LYS A 365 6.45 -41.98 6.17
N LEU A 366 5.95 -41.75 4.96
CA LEU A 366 5.56 -42.81 4.06
C LEU A 366 6.75 -43.67 3.62
N GLU A 367 7.90 -43.05 3.34
CA GLU A 367 9.13 -43.73 2.99
C GLU A 367 9.65 -44.58 4.17
N PHE A 368 9.61 -44.01 5.36
CA PHE A 368 9.99 -44.76 6.57
C PHE A 368 9.06 -45.95 6.84
N ALA A 369 7.74 -45.73 6.65
CA ALA A 369 6.73 -46.79 6.77
C ALA A 369 6.99 -47.89 5.74
N LEU A 370 7.25 -47.51 4.45
CA LEU A 370 7.59 -48.45 3.39
C LEU A 370 8.86 -49.24 3.71
N LEU A 371 9.90 -48.58 4.25
CA LEU A 371 11.14 -49.26 4.66
C LEU A 371 10.90 -50.19 5.85
N SER A 372 10.08 -49.78 6.79
CA SER A 372 9.68 -50.61 7.95
C SER A 372 8.89 -51.82 7.47
N ASP A 373 7.88 -51.58 6.64
CA ASP A 373 7.00 -52.63 6.12
C ASP A 373 7.77 -53.60 5.19
N ASN A 374 8.72 -53.09 4.39
CA ASN A 374 9.57 -53.97 3.56
C ASN A 374 10.44 -54.89 4.42
N LYS A 375 11.05 -54.39 5.51
CA LYS A 375 11.82 -55.21 6.44
C LYS A 375 10.92 -56.21 7.16
N GLU A 376 9.73 -55.82 7.56
CA GLU A 376 8.77 -56.72 8.19
C GLU A 376 8.29 -57.77 7.19
N LEU A 377 8.04 -57.41 5.94
CA LEU A 377 7.71 -58.33 4.87
C LEU A 377 8.83 -59.35 4.63
N GLU A 378 10.10 -58.92 4.54
CA GLU A 378 11.24 -59.78 4.42
C GLU A 378 11.36 -60.77 5.62
N HIS A 379 11.11 -60.26 6.81
CA HIS A 379 11.09 -61.09 8.02
C HIS A 379 9.98 -62.13 7.94
N HIS A 380 8.76 -61.74 7.58
CA HIS A 380 7.63 -62.67 7.44
C HIS A 380 7.82 -63.68 6.32
N GLN A 381 8.39 -63.29 5.17
CA GLN A 381 8.76 -64.22 4.12
C GLN A 381 9.82 -65.20 4.55
N LEU A 382 10.77 -64.73 5.40
CA LEU A 382 11.77 -65.62 6.01
C LEU A 382 11.16 -66.60 7.03
N GLU A 383 10.18 -66.11 7.81
CA GLU A 383 9.43 -66.93 8.73
C GLU A 383 8.51 -67.91 7.99
N GLU A 384 7.83 -67.49 6.92
CA GLU A 384 7.06 -68.37 6.02
C GLU A 384 7.94 -69.50 5.49
N ARG A 385 9.12 -69.20 4.94
CA ARG A 385 10.09 -70.22 4.47
C ARG A 385 10.55 -71.14 5.60
N ARG A 386 10.75 -70.63 6.79
CA ARG A 386 11.09 -71.42 7.99
C ARG A 386 9.92 -72.27 8.43
N MET A 387 8.71 -71.74 8.33
CA MET A 387 7.48 -72.46 8.65
C MET A 387 7.09 -73.51 7.64
N GLU A 388 7.31 -73.27 6.35
CA GLU A 388 7.24 -74.28 5.30
C GLU A 388 8.16 -75.47 5.62
N GLN A 389 9.32 -75.20 6.16
CA GLN A 389 10.32 -76.20 6.53
C GLN A 389 9.99 -76.92 7.83
N THR A 390 9.35 -76.30 8.74
CA THR A 390 9.09 -76.88 10.10
C THR A 390 7.67 -77.34 10.30
N VAL A 391 6.82 -77.17 9.26
CA VAL A 391 5.42 -77.64 9.22
C VAL A 391 4.70 -77.37 10.52
N SER A 392 4.41 -76.24 10.77
CA SER A 392 3.42 -76.00 11.83
C SER A 392 3.70 -74.82 12.70
N GLN A 393 2.96 -74.07 12.94
CA GLN A 393 2.74 -73.49 14.27
C GLN A 393 2.62 -72.01 14.38
N LEU A 394 3.18 -71.19 13.57
CA LEU A 394 3.34 -69.79 13.98
C LEU A 394 2.44 -68.79 13.36
N SER A 395 1.64 -69.26 12.45
CA SER A 395 1.22 -68.26 11.49
C SER A 395 -0.05 -67.52 11.81
N GLN A 396 -1.07 -68.20 12.15
CA GLN A 396 -2.39 -67.59 12.06
C GLN A 396 -2.73 -66.48 13.03
N ASP A 397 -2.34 -66.68 14.25
CA ASP A 397 -2.73 -65.73 15.29
C ASP A 397 -1.87 -64.47 15.25
N THR A 398 -0.61 -64.62 14.77
CA THR A 398 0.26 -63.46 14.48
C THR A 398 -0.35 -62.57 13.39
N ASP A 399 -1.06 -63.22 12.47
CA ASP A 399 -1.59 -62.58 11.29
C ASP A 399 -2.86 -61.78 11.57
N SER A 400 -3.78 -62.29 12.38
CA SER A 400 -4.96 -61.52 12.74
C SER A 400 -4.61 -60.30 13.64
N ILE A 401 -3.53 -60.45 14.43
CA ILE A 401 -2.99 -59.33 15.23
C ILE A 401 -2.27 -58.32 14.37
N LEU A 402 -1.55 -58.78 13.30
CA LEU A 402 -0.92 -57.86 12.35
C LEU A 402 -1.96 -57.04 11.59
N GLU A 403 -3.10 -57.65 11.19
CA GLU A 403 -4.20 -56.91 10.58
C GLU A 403 -4.81 -55.87 11.53
N GLU A 404 -5.00 -56.22 12.80
CA GLU A 404 -5.48 -55.29 13.80
C GLU A 404 -4.50 -54.18 14.12
N MET A 405 -3.19 -54.47 14.13
CA MET A 405 -2.10 -53.49 14.27
C MET A 405 -2.07 -52.56 13.04
N ASP A 406 -2.21 -53.10 11.85
CA ASP A 406 -2.24 -52.30 10.64
C ASP A 406 -3.49 -51.42 10.55
N LEU A 407 -4.64 -51.92 10.99
CA LEU A 407 -5.85 -51.13 11.13
C LEU A 407 -5.69 -50.02 12.19
N SER A 408 -5.02 -50.33 13.27
CA SER A 408 -4.71 -49.36 14.33
C SER A 408 -3.66 -48.34 13.87
N ARG A 409 -2.64 -48.79 13.12
CA ARG A 409 -1.64 -47.90 12.49
C ARG A 409 -2.25 -47.02 11.40
N LEU A 410 -3.20 -47.56 10.60
CA LEU A 410 -3.92 -46.76 9.62
C LEU A 410 -4.73 -45.65 10.30
N LYS A 411 -5.39 -45.97 11.43
CA LYS A 411 -6.11 -44.99 12.24
C LYS A 411 -5.17 -43.98 12.92
N GLU A 412 -4.03 -44.42 13.38
CA GLU A 412 -2.99 -43.53 13.93
C GLU A 412 -2.48 -42.56 12.87
N LYS A 413 -2.22 -43.08 11.66
CA LYS A 413 -1.79 -42.29 10.51
C LYS A 413 -2.81 -41.24 10.10
N THR A 414 -4.11 -41.60 10.04
CA THR A 414 -5.17 -40.62 9.74
C THR A 414 -5.31 -39.58 10.85
N ALA A 415 -5.09 -39.95 12.11
CA ALA A 415 -5.04 -39.01 13.22
C ALA A 415 -3.83 -38.07 13.13
N ALA A 416 -2.64 -38.60 12.75
CA ALA A 416 -1.44 -37.80 12.55
C ALA A 416 -1.57 -36.81 11.38
N GLU A 417 -2.18 -37.24 10.28
CA GLU A 417 -2.45 -36.36 9.12
C GLU A 417 -3.39 -35.21 9.50
N THR A 418 -4.38 -35.49 10.35
CA THR A 418 -5.33 -34.48 10.84
C THR A 418 -4.62 -33.46 11.76
N ILE A 419 -3.71 -33.93 12.60
CA ILE A 419 -2.91 -33.07 13.47
C ILE A 419 -2.06 -32.09 12.65
N ILE A 420 -1.37 -32.56 11.61
CA ILE A 420 -0.54 -31.75 10.75
C ILE A 420 -1.36 -30.66 10.03
N SER A 421 -2.57 -31.00 9.57
CA SER A 421 -3.44 -30.02 8.91
C SER A 421 -3.92 -28.93 9.85
N LEU A 422 -4.21 -29.29 11.09
CA LEU A 422 -4.66 -28.35 12.13
C LEU A 422 -3.50 -27.46 12.63
N GLU A 423 -2.28 -28.00 12.71
CA GLU A 423 -1.09 -27.19 13.03
C GLU A 423 -0.81 -26.11 12.00
N LYS A 424 -1.00 -26.47 10.73
CA LYS A 424 -0.87 -25.53 9.62
C LYS A 424 -1.93 -24.41 9.71
N GLU A 425 -3.20 -24.78 9.89
CA GLU A 425 -4.27 -23.78 10.03
C GLU A 425 -4.00 -22.84 11.20
N ARG A 426 -3.42 -23.36 12.29
CA ARG A 426 -3.05 -22.54 13.45
C ARG A 426 -2.00 -21.49 13.10
N THR A 427 -0.92 -21.87 12.40
CA THR A 427 0.14 -20.93 12.03
C THR A 427 -0.36 -19.86 11.08
N GLU A 428 -1.19 -20.22 10.09
CA GLU A 428 -1.80 -19.25 9.18
C GLU A 428 -2.71 -18.23 9.92
N LEU A 429 -3.44 -18.71 10.91
CA LEU A 429 -4.30 -17.84 11.74
C LEU A 429 -3.49 -16.92 12.66
N GLU A 430 -2.38 -17.40 13.22
CA GLU A 430 -1.48 -16.61 14.06
C GLU A 430 -0.85 -15.45 13.25
N GLU A 431 -0.38 -15.71 12.03
CA GLU A 431 0.19 -14.69 11.15
C GLU A 431 -0.84 -13.61 10.77
N LYS A 432 -2.05 -14.03 10.38
CA LYS A 432 -3.13 -13.09 10.04
C LYS A 432 -3.51 -12.19 11.21
N THR A 433 -3.54 -12.76 12.40
CA THR A 433 -3.88 -12.01 13.61
C THR A 433 -2.81 -10.96 13.92
N ASN A 434 -1.53 -11.31 13.80
CA ASN A 434 -0.42 -10.38 14.03
C ASN A 434 -0.43 -9.21 13.04
N GLN A 435 -0.69 -9.49 11.78
CA GLN A 435 -0.79 -8.46 10.74
C GLN A 435 -1.96 -7.49 10.96
N LEU A 436 -3.10 -8.02 11.42
CA LEU A 436 -4.24 -7.18 11.78
C LEU A 436 -3.95 -6.32 13.02
N GLN A 437 -3.21 -6.86 13.98
CA GLN A 437 -2.78 -6.10 15.16
C GLN A 437 -1.79 -4.99 14.83
N GLU A 438 -0.85 -5.22 13.91
CA GLU A 438 0.05 -4.17 13.40
C GLU A 438 -0.70 -3.08 12.62
N ARG A 439 -1.83 -3.42 12.02
CA ARG A 439 -2.70 -2.42 11.36
C ARG A 439 -3.54 -1.61 12.33
N ILE A 440 -3.79 -2.15 13.51
CA ILE A 440 -4.58 -1.52 14.58
C ILE A 440 -3.69 -0.58 15.43
N GLN A 441 -2.38 -0.83 15.50
CA GLN A 441 -1.38 0.08 16.10
C GLN A 441 -1.00 1.22 15.13
#